data_f100b7ebdd08be1a046175ff378de560
#
_entry.id   f100b7ebdd08be1a046175ff378de560
#
_cell.length_a   1.000
_cell.length_b   1.000
_cell.length_c   1.000
_cell.angle_alpha   90.00
_cell.angle_beta   90.00
_cell.angle_gamma   90.00
#
_symmetry.space_group_name_H-M   'P 1'
#
loop_
_entity.id
_entity.type
_entity.pdbx_description
1 polymer ?
#
loop_
_entity_poly.entity_id
_entity_poly.type
_entity_poly.pdbx_seq_one_letter_code
_entity_poly.pdbx_strand_id
1 'polypeptide(L)'
;MDKPNNIIICVGRQLGSGGQIIARKLAEEFGCKLYDREILNLAAKESGFSEKIFEQNDEHKGFFRALLSGHGRSFAINNFYQNEFSEENLFQFQADAISKAASEGPCVFVGRCADYVLRDVEGVVSVFITADMGERISRVMERKQCDEETARHIIENGESQRATYYNYYTGKKWGNAASYDLCVNSSRLGIDGATALIAEFIRKSSPTSQTCPTSPTRPTSSQQS
;
A
#
# COMPACT_ATOMS: atom_id res chain seq x y z
N MET A 1 -29.36 -2.15 -10.44
CA MET A 1 -28.05 -2.81 -10.65
C MET A 1 -27.15 -2.31 -9.55
N ASP A 2 -26.96 -3.15 -8.53
CA ASP A 2 -26.06 -2.82 -7.45
C ASP A 2 -24.64 -2.68 -8.04
N LYS A 3 -24.01 -1.51 -7.81
CA LYS A 3 -22.60 -1.33 -8.17
C LYS A 3 -21.82 -2.43 -7.46
N PRO A 4 -20.95 -3.19 -8.14
CA PRO A 4 -20.10 -4.15 -7.45
C PRO A 4 -19.38 -3.39 -6.33
N ASN A 5 -19.41 -3.97 -5.13
CA ASN A 5 -18.78 -3.40 -3.94
C ASN A 5 -17.28 -3.26 -4.26
N ASN A 6 -16.85 -2.07 -4.66
CA ASN A 6 -15.48 -1.83 -5.12
C ASN A 6 -14.58 -1.73 -3.91
N ILE A 7 -14.12 -2.89 -3.41
CA ILE A 7 -13.21 -2.97 -2.27
C ILE A 7 -11.82 -2.51 -2.71
N ILE A 8 -11.34 -1.42 -2.13
CA ILE A 8 -10.00 -0.90 -2.37
C ILE A 8 -9.24 -0.89 -1.04
N ILE A 9 -8.16 -1.64 -0.98
CA ILE A 9 -7.36 -1.79 0.24
C ILE A 9 -5.96 -1.21 0.00
N CYS A 10 -5.56 -0.24 0.82
CA CYS A 10 -4.22 0.36 0.79
C CYS A 10 -3.40 -0.14 1.98
N VAL A 11 -2.30 -0.86 1.73
CA VAL A 11 -1.48 -1.51 2.77
C VAL A 11 -0.13 -0.81 2.91
N GLY A 12 0.01 0.02 3.96
CA GLY A 12 1.29 0.48 4.48
C GLY A 12 1.93 -0.62 5.36
N ARG A 13 3.25 -0.70 5.41
CA ARG A 13 3.91 -1.78 6.18
C ARG A 13 5.35 -1.47 6.52
N GLN A 14 5.77 -1.89 7.70
CA GLN A 14 7.17 -1.97 8.08
C GLN A 14 7.88 -3.10 7.31
N LEU A 15 9.20 -2.96 7.12
CA LEU A 15 10.01 -4.01 6.50
C LEU A 15 10.15 -5.19 7.48
N GLY A 16 9.86 -6.40 7.01
CA GLY A 16 9.86 -7.60 7.86
C GLY A 16 8.57 -7.84 8.64
N SER A 17 7.57 -6.94 8.59
CA SER A 17 6.29 -7.12 9.30
C SER A 17 5.36 -8.19 8.72
N GLY A 18 5.71 -8.81 7.59
CA GLY A 18 4.80 -9.74 6.90
C GLY A 18 3.69 -9.06 6.10
N GLY A 19 3.67 -7.74 6.04
CA GLY A 19 2.60 -6.98 5.40
C GLY A 19 2.37 -7.30 3.92
N GLN A 20 3.39 -7.76 3.19
CA GLN A 20 3.22 -8.22 1.81
C GLN A 20 2.46 -9.55 1.73
N ILE A 21 2.71 -10.45 2.68
CA ILE A 21 1.99 -11.74 2.77
C ILE A 21 0.53 -11.48 3.14
N ILE A 22 0.30 -10.61 4.12
CA ILE A 22 -1.05 -10.21 4.54
C ILE A 22 -1.81 -9.58 3.37
N ALA A 23 -1.18 -8.65 2.63
CA ALA A 23 -1.80 -8.02 1.47
C ALA A 23 -2.22 -9.03 0.39
N ARG A 24 -1.39 -10.06 0.14
CA ARG A 24 -1.73 -11.14 -0.80
C ARG A 24 -2.92 -11.96 -0.30
N LYS A 25 -2.93 -12.35 0.98
CA LYS A 25 -4.05 -13.08 1.57
C LYS A 25 -5.35 -12.29 1.52
N LEU A 26 -5.31 -10.99 1.77
CA LEU A 26 -6.47 -10.11 1.62
C LEU A 26 -6.94 -10.04 0.16
N ALA A 27 -6.01 -9.95 -0.79
CA ALA A 27 -6.36 -9.96 -2.21
C ALA A 27 -7.05 -11.26 -2.64
N GLU A 28 -6.54 -12.40 -2.17
CA GLU A 28 -7.15 -13.72 -2.41
C GLU A 28 -8.53 -13.82 -1.76
N GLU A 29 -8.68 -13.39 -0.50
CA GLU A 29 -9.94 -13.48 0.27
C GLU A 29 -11.08 -12.64 -0.33
N PHE A 30 -10.74 -11.45 -0.84
CA PHE A 30 -11.71 -10.52 -1.43
C PHE A 30 -11.80 -10.59 -2.96
N GLY A 31 -11.04 -11.49 -3.61
CA GLY A 31 -10.99 -11.59 -5.07
C GLY A 31 -10.44 -10.32 -5.74
N CYS A 32 -9.54 -9.61 -5.06
CA CYS A 32 -8.95 -8.36 -5.52
C CYS A 32 -7.68 -8.58 -6.34
N LYS A 33 -7.43 -7.70 -7.31
CA LYS A 33 -6.10 -7.61 -7.94
C LYS A 33 -5.09 -7.03 -6.96
N LEU A 34 -3.89 -7.63 -6.88
CA LEU A 34 -2.80 -7.15 -6.04
C LEU A 34 -1.83 -6.30 -6.87
N TYR A 35 -1.61 -5.06 -6.43
CA TYR A 35 -0.67 -4.12 -7.04
C TYR A 35 0.49 -3.83 -6.09
N ASP A 36 1.65 -4.42 -6.34
CA ASP A 36 2.91 -4.13 -5.64
C ASP A 36 3.95 -3.62 -6.64
N ARG A 37 4.70 -4.51 -7.27
CA ARG A 37 5.67 -4.14 -8.30
C ARG A 37 5.00 -3.79 -9.63
N GLU A 38 3.83 -4.34 -9.85
CA GLU A 38 3.08 -4.14 -11.09
C GLU A 38 2.64 -2.68 -11.28
N ILE A 39 2.49 -1.90 -10.20
CA ILE A 39 2.17 -0.46 -10.30
C ILE A 39 3.22 0.27 -11.14
N LEU A 40 4.50 -0.03 -10.93
CA LEU A 40 5.57 0.60 -11.71
C LEU A 40 5.54 0.19 -13.19
N ASN A 41 5.23 -1.07 -13.45
CA ASN A 41 5.08 -1.54 -14.84
C ASN A 41 3.86 -0.92 -15.50
N LEU A 42 2.77 -0.79 -14.75
CA LEU A 42 1.56 -0.15 -15.23
C LEU A 42 1.81 1.34 -15.52
N ALA A 43 2.43 2.05 -14.59
CA ALA A 43 2.81 3.45 -14.75
C ALA A 43 3.69 3.66 -16.00
N ALA A 44 4.67 2.80 -16.20
CA ALA A 44 5.55 2.86 -17.37
C ALA A 44 4.78 2.66 -18.70
N LYS A 45 3.82 1.75 -18.73
CA LYS A 45 2.99 1.50 -19.92
C LYS A 45 2.04 2.65 -20.23
N GLU A 46 1.40 3.20 -19.21
CA GLU A 46 0.41 4.28 -19.35
C GLU A 46 1.04 5.62 -19.71
N SER A 47 2.27 5.87 -19.29
CA SER A 47 2.99 7.11 -19.59
C SER A 47 3.42 7.24 -21.04
N GLY A 48 3.15 6.24 -21.89
CA GLY A 48 3.62 6.24 -23.28
C GLY A 48 5.15 6.13 -23.40
N PHE A 49 5.83 5.82 -22.28
CA PHE A 49 7.23 5.41 -22.29
C PHE A 49 7.33 4.06 -22.99
N SER A 50 7.13 4.11 -24.33
CA SER A 50 7.15 2.94 -25.15
C SER A 50 8.53 2.28 -25.12
N GLU A 51 8.54 1.01 -25.46
CA GLU A 51 9.72 0.18 -25.76
C GLU A 51 10.91 0.93 -26.35
N LYS A 52 10.71 2.04 -27.05
CA LYS A 52 11.76 2.85 -27.69
C LYS A 52 12.80 3.46 -26.74
N ILE A 53 12.42 3.82 -25.49
CA ILE A 53 13.38 4.30 -24.49
C ILE A 53 14.06 3.11 -23.81
N PHE A 54 13.36 1.98 -23.68
CA PHE A 54 13.94 0.73 -23.19
C PHE A 54 14.93 0.10 -24.16
N GLU A 55 14.75 0.30 -25.47
CA GLU A 55 15.63 -0.26 -26.50
C GLU A 55 16.89 0.58 -26.76
N GLN A 56 16.86 1.89 -26.51
CA GLN A 56 17.98 2.77 -26.89
C GLN A 56 19.09 2.91 -25.86
N ASN A 57 18.88 2.49 -24.60
CA ASN A 57 19.92 2.62 -23.57
C ASN A 57 20.01 1.38 -22.68
N ASP A 58 21.03 0.56 -22.87
CA ASP A 58 21.34 -0.59 -22.01
C ASP A 58 21.59 -0.22 -20.54
N GLU A 59 21.97 1.01 -20.24
CA GLU A 59 22.12 1.56 -18.90
C GLU A 59 20.76 1.70 -18.18
N HIS A 60 19.69 1.98 -18.91
CA HIS A 60 18.33 2.07 -18.37
C HIS A 60 17.76 0.71 -17.96
N LYS A 61 18.11 -0.36 -18.67
CA LYS A 61 17.75 -1.73 -18.29
C LYS A 61 18.34 -2.11 -16.92
N GLY A 62 19.54 -1.63 -16.61
CA GLY A 62 20.20 -1.83 -15.33
C GLY A 62 19.48 -1.14 -14.17
N PHE A 63 19.00 0.08 -14.36
CA PHE A 63 18.28 0.87 -13.35
C PHE A 63 16.91 0.26 -13.01
N PHE A 64 16.08 -0.01 -14.01
CA PHE A 64 14.78 -0.65 -13.80
C PHE A 64 14.91 -2.07 -13.25
N ARG A 65 15.92 -2.81 -13.67
CA ARG A 65 16.23 -4.13 -13.13
C ARG A 65 16.70 -4.04 -11.66
N ALA A 66 17.47 -3.01 -11.30
CA ALA A 66 17.87 -2.74 -9.92
C ALA A 66 16.69 -2.30 -9.05
N LEU A 67 15.81 -1.45 -9.58
CA LEU A 67 14.58 -1.02 -8.90
C LEU A 67 13.60 -2.18 -8.70
N LEU A 68 13.44 -3.04 -9.71
CA LEU A 68 12.57 -4.22 -9.68
C LEU A 68 13.14 -5.38 -8.85
N SER A 69 14.50 -5.52 -8.80
CA SER A 69 15.15 -6.61 -8.06
C SER A 69 15.35 -6.33 -6.57
N GLY A 70 15.10 -5.11 -6.11
CA GLY A 70 15.28 -4.72 -4.71
C GLY A 70 16.74 -4.67 -4.24
N HIS A 71 17.71 -4.69 -5.15
CA HIS A 71 19.15 -4.67 -4.89
C HIS A 71 19.80 -3.34 -5.32
N GLY A 72 19.16 -2.20 -5.01
CA GLY A 72 19.70 -0.88 -5.34
C GLY A 72 20.86 -0.49 -4.41
N ARG A 73 22.09 -0.61 -4.86
CA ARG A 73 23.22 0.13 -4.28
C ARG A 73 23.04 1.62 -4.63
N SER A 74 23.06 2.44 -3.60
CA SER A 74 22.76 3.88 -3.56
C SER A 74 23.60 4.79 -4.49
N PHE A 75 24.45 4.28 -5.35
CA PHE A 75 25.44 5.06 -6.12
C PHE A 75 25.02 5.50 -7.52
N ALA A 76 24.00 4.88 -8.11
CA ALA A 76 23.58 5.20 -9.48
C ALA A 76 22.48 6.29 -9.57
N ILE A 77 21.90 6.67 -8.43
CA ILE A 77 20.71 7.50 -8.37
C ILE A 77 21.02 8.97 -8.72
N ASN A 78 22.19 9.51 -8.31
CA ASN A 78 22.48 10.94 -8.45
C ASN A 78 22.71 11.44 -9.87
N ASN A 79 23.09 10.61 -10.83
CA ASN A 79 23.34 11.06 -12.21
C ASN A 79 22.14 10.89 -13.17
N PHE A 80 21.11 10.15 -12.74
CA PHE A 80 19.94 9.90 -13.58
C PHE A 80 18.89 11.02 -13.53
N TYR A 81 18.88 11.78 -12.45
CA TYR A 81 17.88 12.84 -12.20
C TYR A 81 18.17 14.18 -12.89
N GLN A 82 19.26 14.33 -13.61
CA GLN A 82 19.60 15.61 -14.26
C GLN A 82 18.99 15.83 -15.65
N ASN A 83 18.41 14.81 -16.29
CA ASN A 83 17.91 14.98 -17.66
C ASN A 83 16.58 14.24 -17.93
N GLU A 84 15.44 14.80 -17.49
CA GLU A 84 14.06 14.48 -17.93
C GLU A 84 13.17 13.66 -16.98
N PHE A 85 13.66 13.03 -15.93
CA PHE A 85 12.81 12.34 -14.95
C PHE A 85 12.97 12.93 -13.56
N SER A 86 12.10 13.87 -13.22
CA SER A 86 12.00 14.28 -11.83
C SER A 86 11.30 13.16 -11.03
N GLU A 87 11.62 13.03 -9.75
CA GLU A 87 10.91 12.11 -8.82
C GLU A 87 9.41 12.42 -8.81
N GLU A 88 9.05 13.68 -9.02
CA GLU A 88 7.67 14.17 -9.13
C GLU A 88 6.94 13.55 -10.34
N ASN A 89 7.57 13.47 -11.50
CA ASN A 89 6.98 12.83 -12.68
C ASN A 89 6.73 11.35 -12.43
N LEU A 90 7.68 10.65 -11.79
CA LEU A 90 7.51 9.25 -11.44
C LEU A 90 6.35 9.05 -10.46
N PHE A 91 6.22 9.93 -9.46
CA PHE A 91 5.09 9.89 -8.53
C PHE A 91 3.77 10.12 -9.26
N GLN A 92 3.70 11.09 -10.17
CA GLN A 92 2.48 11.38 -10.93
C GLN A 92 2.06 10.18 -11.78
N PHE A 93 2.98 9.54 -12.50
CA PHE A 93 2.68 8.32 -13.25
C PHE A 93 2.18 7.17 -12.37
N GLN A 94 2.76 7.01 -11.19
CA GLN A 94 2.27 6.01 -10.23
C GLN A 94 0.87 6.37 -9.72
N ALA A 95 0.59 7.64 -9.44
CA ALA A 95 -0.71 8.11 -8.99
C ALA A 95 -1.79 7.89 -10.06
N ASP A 96 -1.49 8.19 -11.32
CA ASP A 96 -2.40 7.96 -12.44
C ASP A 96 -2.70 6.47 -12.63
N ALA A 97 -1.66 5.62 -12.55
CA ALA A 97 -1.82 4.16 -12.64
C ALA A 97 -2.63 3.58 -11.47
N ILE A 98 -2.41 4.07 -10.24
CA ILE A 98 -3.19 3.70 -9.05
C ILE A 98 -4.66 4.09 -9.25
N SER A 99 -4.93 5.33 -9.66
CA SER A 99 -6.29 5.84 -9.88
C SER A 99 -7.02 5.04 -10.96
N LYS A 100 -6.34 4.74 -12.06
CA LYS A 100 -6.88 3.90 -13.13
C LYS A 100 -7.20 2.49 -12.64
N ALA A 101 -6.25 1.82 -11.98
CA ALA A 101 -6.46 0.48 -11.45
C ALA A 101 -7.63 0.42 -10.45
N ALA A 102 -7.77 1.43 -9.59
CA ALA A 102 -8.88 1.55 -8.65
C ALA A 102 -10.24 1.73 -9.34
N SER A 103 -10.28 2.35 -10.52
CA SER A 103 -11.51 2.51 -11.31
C SER A 103 -11.93 1.24 -12.04
N GLU A 104 -11.01 0.30 -12.27
CA GLU A 104 -11.25 -0.94 -13.01
C GLU A 104 -11.87 -2.06 -12.16
N GLY A 105 -11.77 -1.98 -10.83
CA GLY A 105 -12.39 -2.97 -9.94
C GLY A 105 -11.68 -3.16 -8.60
N PRO A 106 -12.06 -4.20 -7.84
CA PRO A 106 -11.50 -4.47 -6.52
C PRO A 106 -9.98 -4.67 -6.55
N CYS A 107 -9.27 -3.99 -5.66
CA CYS A 107 -7.81 -4.01 -5.68
C CYS A 107 -7.17 -3.81 -4.30
N VAL A 108 -5.96 -4.35 -4.16
CA VAL A 108 -5.09 -4.16 -3.00
C VAL A 108 -3.81 -3.50 -3.47
N PHE A 109 -3.49 -2.34 -2.93
CA PHE A 109 -2.24 -1.62 -3.19
C PHE A 109 -1.26 -1.77 -2.04
N VAL A 110 0.01 -2.00 -2.34
CA VAL A 110 1.05 -2.17 -1.32
C VAL A 110 2.05 -1.02 -1.37
N GLY A 111 1.84 -0.01 -0.53
CA GLY A 111 2.66 1.20 -0.44
C GLY A 111 2.39 2.21 -1.57
N ARG A 112 3.45 2.95 -1.98
CA ARG A 112 3.40 3.96 -3.07
C ARG A 112 2.41 5.09 -2.85
N CYS A 113 2.14 5.41 -1.57
CA CYS A 113 1.19 6.46 -1.20
C CYS A 113 -0.23 6.26 -1.76
N ALA A 114 -0.63 4.99 -2.02
CA ALA A 114 -1.94 4.70 -2.60
C ALA A 114 -3.08 5.21 -1.71
N ASP A 115 -2.92 5.13 -0.40
CA ASP A 115 -3.84 5.70 0.60
C ASP A 115 -4.02 7.22 0.46
N TYR A 116 -2.98 7.93 0.04
CA TYR A 116 -3.03 9.36 -0.21
C TYR A 116 -3.60 9.68 -1.61
N VAL A 117 -3.19 8.93 -2.61
CA VAL A 117 -3.68 9.10 -3.99
C VAL A 117 -5.19 8.89 -4.04
N LEU A 118 -5.70 7.89 -3.33
CA LEU A 118 -7.11 7.50 -3.33
C LEU A 118 -7.92 8.06 -2.14
N ARG A 119 -7.40 9.06 -1.41
CA ARG A 119 -8.03 9.63 -0.20
C ARG A 119 -9.45 10.17 -0.40
N ASP A 120 -9.75 10.59 -1.61
CA ASP A 120 -11.06 11.15 -1.99
C ASP A 120 -11.99 10.11 -2.65
N VAL A 121 -11.55 8.84 -2.73
CA VAL A 121 -12.32 7.73 -3.30
C VAL A 121 -13.09 7.04 -2.19
N GLU A 122 -14.40 6.94 -2.34
CA GLU A 122 -15.27 6.28 -1.37
C GLU A 122 -15.00 4.77 -1.29
N GLY A 123 -15.02 4.22 -0.08
CA GLY A 123 -14.83 2.79 0.16
C GLY A 123 -13.37 2.33 0.21
N VAL A 124 -12.40 3.24 0.14
CA VAL A 124 -11.00 2.93 0.37
C VAL A 124 -10.75 2.66 1.84
N VAL A 125 -10.07 1.54 2.13
CA VAL A 125 -9.60 1.19 3.48
C VAL A 125 -8.08 1.21 3.50
N SER A 126 -7.51 2.03 4.39
CA SER A 126 -6.07 2.17 4.60
C SER A 126 -5.62 1.45 5.86
N VAL A 127 -4.68 0.52 5.75
CA VAL A 127 -4.14 -0.22 6.88
C VAL A 127 -2.63 -0.09 6.97
N PHE A 128 -2.10 -0.08 8.19
CA PHE A 128 -0.65 -0.12 8.41
C PHE A 128 -0.24 -1.32 9.25
N ILE A 129 0.72 -2.11 8.76
CA ILE A 129 1.16 -3.34 9.39
C ILE A 129 2.53 -3.16 10.01
N THR A 130 2.58 -3.29 11.34
CA THR A 130 3.81 -3.28 12.14
C THR A 130 4.17 -4.69 12.59
N ALA A 131 5.36 -4.85 13.14
CA ALA A 131 5.77 -6.04 13.91
C ALA A 131 6.91 -5.68 14.86
N ASP A 132 7.12 -6.49 15.87
CA ASP A 132 8.20 -6.35 16.82
C ASP A 132 9.55 -6.53 16.12
N MET A 133 10.56 -5.74 16.52
CA MET A 133 11.86 -5.69 15.81
C MET A 133 12.52 -7.07 15.70
N GLY A 134 12.48 -7.88 16.76
CA GLY A 134 13.07 -9.22 16.76
C GLY A 134 12.49 -10.13 15.68
N GLU A 135 11.17 -10.17 15.52
CA GLU A 135 10.53 -10.96 14.47
C GLU A 135 10.81 -10.42 13.07
N ARG A 136 10.87 -9.09 12.94
CA ARG A 136 11.19 -8.45 11.67
C ARG A 136 12.60 -8.82 11.22
N ILE A 137 13.57 -8.80 12.14
CA ILE A 137 14.95 -9.24 11.92
C ILE A 137 14.97 -10.70 11.50
N SER A 138 14.33 -11.59 12.26
CA SER A 138 14.29 -13.02 11.95
C SER A 138 13.76 -13.28 10.53
N ARG A 139 12.67 -12.64 10.15
CA ARG A 139 12.09 -12.78 8.80
C ARG A 139 12.99 -12.21 7.70
N VAL A 140 13.76 -11.16 7.99
CA VAL A 140 14.71 -10.58 7.02
C VAL A 140 15.92 -11.47 6.88
N MET A 141 16.47 -11.99 7.99
CA MET A 141 17.58 -12.95 8.00
C MET A 141 17.24 -14.19 7.16
N GLU A 142 16.07 -14.80 7.41
CA GLU A 142 15.60 -15.96 6.65
C GLU A 142 15.45 -15.67 5.16
N ARG A 143 14.79 -14.55 4.81
CA ARG A 143 14.54 -14.19 3.41
C ARG A 143 15.79 -13.78 2.63
N LYS A 144 16.76 -13.12 3.32
CA LYS A 144 17.96 -12.56 2.70
C LYS A 144 19.21 -13.42 2.91
N GLN A 145 19.11 -14.46 3.74
CA GLN A 145 20.21 -15.33 4.11
C GLN A 145 21.42 -14.52 4.63
N CYS A 146 21.17 -13.62 5.59
CA CYS A 146 22.16 -12.73 6.18
C CYS A 146 22.13 -12.81 7.70
N ASP A 147 23.14 -12.22 8.35
CA ASP A 147 23.22 -12.11 9.80
C ASP A 147 22.28 -11.05 10.39
N GLU A 148 22.19 -10.98 11.71
CA GLU A 148 21.33 -10.07 12.44
C GLU A 148 21.66 -8.60 12.19
N GLU A 149 22.95 -8.25 12.19
CA GLU A 149 23.42 -6.88 12.00
C GLU A 149 23.06 -6.38 10.60
N THR A 150 23.31 -7.19 9.60
CA THR A 150 22.92 -6.92 8.21
C THR A 150 21.40 -6.79 8.07
N ALA A 151 20.64 -7.68 8.70
CA ALA A 151 19.18 -7.63 8.67
C ALA A 151 18.64 -6.34 9.30
N ARG A 152 19.17 -5.94 10.45
CA ARG A 152 18.84 -4.69 11.14
C ARG A 152 19.11 -3.48 10.25
N HIS A 153 20.28 -3.42 9.65
CA HIS A 153 20.65 -2.34 8.72
C HIS A 153 19.73 -2.26 7.50
N ILE A 154 19.38 -3.41 6.92
CA ILE A 154 18.40 -3.49 5.81
C ILE A 154 17.03 -2.93 6.23
N ILE A 155 16.58 -3.25 7.45
CA ILE A 155 15.31 -2.77 7.99
C ILE A 155 15.33 -1.25 8.16
N GLU A 156 16.34 -0.73 8.86
CA GLU A 156 16.45 0.71 9.16
C GLU A 156 16.54 1.55 7.88
N ASN A 157 17.38 1.15 6.94
CA ASN A 157 17.50 1.83 5.65
C ASN A 157 16.19 1.77 4.84
N GLY A 158 15.57 0.60 4.78
CA GLY A 158 14.32 0.43 4.04
C GLY A 158 13.15 1.22 4.64
N GLU A 159 13.12 1.40 5.95
CA GLU A 159 12.12 2.23 6.62
C GLU A 159 12.38 3.71 6.43
N SER A 160 13.64 4.13 6.56
CA SER A 160 14.04 5.52 6.29
C SER A 160 13.63 5.96 4.88
N GLN A 161 13.91 5.13 3.87
CA GLN A 161 13.52 5.41 2.49
C GLN A 161 12.00 5.51 2.31
N ARG A 162 11.23 4.60 2.93
CA ARG A 162 9.77 4.61 2.86
C ARG A 162 9.18 5.83 3.57
N ALA A 163 9.71 6.16 4.75
CA ALA A 163 9.27 7.31 5.50
C ALA A 163 9.55 8.60 4.75
N THR A 164 10.77 8.77 4.21
CA THR A 164 11.14 9.94 3.41
C THR A 164 10.21 10.12 2.22
N TYR A 165 10.00 9.06 1.43
CA TYR A 165 9.12 9.09 0.27
C TYR A 165 7.67 9.43 0.65
N TYR A 166 7.11 8.72 1.63
CA TYR A 166 5.72 8.92 2.05
C TYR A 166 5.50 10.31 2.64
N ASN A 167 6.39 10.75 3.54
CA ASN A 167 6.25 12.04 4.20
C ASN A 167 6.34 13.20 3.19
N TYR A 168 7.24 13.09 2.20
CA TYR A 168 7.42 14.11 1.17
C TYR A 168 6.15 14.29 0.32
N TYR A 169 5.62 13.19 -0.23
CA TYR A 169 4.47 13.27 -1.15
C TYR A 169 3.13 13.45 -0.47
N THR A 170 2.98 13.03 0.78
CA THR A 170 1.68 13.07 1.46
C THR A 170 1.55 14.20 2.47
N GLY A 171 2.64 14.75 2.94
CA GLY A 171 2.67 15.66 4.07
C GLY A 171 2.30 15.00 5.40
N LYS A 172 2.03 13.68 5.42
CA LYS A 172 1.71 12.89 6.61
C LYS A 172 2.98 12.22 7.15
N LYS A 173 2.89 11.68 8.37
CA LYS A 173 3.98 10.91 8.97
C LYS A 173 3.76 9.41 8.72
N TRP A 174 4.68 8.78 8.02
CA TRP A 174 4.65 7.35 7.75
C TRP A 174 4.59 6.52 9.05
N GLY A 175 3.70 5.52 9.10
CA GLY A 175 3.50 4.67 10.27
C GLY A 175 2.82 5.34 11.46
N ASN A 176 2.37 6.60 11.35
CA ASN A 176 1.57 7.23 12.38
C ASN A 176 0.13 6.70 12.32
N ALA A 177 -0.39 6.20 13.42
CA ALA A 177 -1.74 5.65 13.52
C ALA A 177 -2.83 6.60 12.99
N ALA A 178 -2.67 7.90 13.18
CA ALA A 178 -3.63 8.90 12.69
C ALA A 178 -3.66 9.04 11.14
N SER A 179 -2.74 8.39 10.43
CA SER A 179 -2.68 8.41 8.96
C SER A 179 -3.41 7.25 8.31
N TYR A 180 -3.91 6.28 9.10
CA TYR A 180 -4.50 5.04 8.60
C TYR A 180 -5.79 4.72 9.36
N ASP A 181 -6.72 4.00 8.71
CA ASP A 181 -7.97 3.56 9.33
C ASP A 181 -7.74 2.46 10.37
N LEU A 182 -6.72 1.61 10.15
CA LEU A 182 -6.36 0.53 11.06
C LEU A 182 -4.84 0.31 11.10
N CYS A 183 -4.28 0.20 12.31
CA CYS A 183 -2.89 -0.21 12.52
C CYS A 183 -2.86 -1.56 13.26
N VAL A 184 -2.12 -2.54 12.72
CA VAL A 184 -2.07 -3.89 13.27
C VAL A 184 -0.62 -4.32 13.51
N ASN A 185 -0.34 -4.83 14.72
CA ASN A 185 0.93 -5.49 15.02
C ASN A 185 0.81 -7.00 14.73
N SER A 186 1.48 -7.46 13.67
CA SER A 186 1.44 -8.85 13.24
C SER A 186 2.18 -9.82 14.19
N SER A 187 3.07 -9.33 15.05
CA SER A 187 3.74 -10.17 16.04
C SER A 187 2.78 -10.70 17.10
N ARG A 188 1.74 -9.94 17.41
CA ARG A 188 0.74 -10.33 18.42
C ARG A 188 -0.27 -11.35 17.91
N LEU A 189 -0.61 -11.27 16.63
CA LEU A 189 -1.68 -12.05 16.02
C LEU A 189 -1.19 -13.14 15.07
N GLY A 190 0.08 -13.12 14.71
CA GLY A 190 0.58 -13.86 13.55
C GLY A 190 0.05 -13.29 12.23
N ILE A 191 0.52 -13.84 11.13
CA ILE A 191 0.11 -13.40 9.78
C ILE A 191 -1.38 -13.67 9.56
N ASP A 192 -1.83 -14.87 9.91
CA ASP A 192 -3.23 -15.28 9.66
C ASP A 192 -4.22 -14.53 10.56
N GLY A 193 -3.89 -14.36 11.85
CA GLY A 193 -4.73 -13.59 12.75
C GLY A 193 -4.81 -12.11 12.38
N ALA A 194 -3.70 -11.52 11.93
CA ALA A 194 -3.69 -10.14 11.43
C ALA A 194 -4.53 -10.01 10.14
N THR A 195 -4.43 -10.98 9.22
CA THR A 195 -5.26 -11.01 8.01
C THR A 195 -6.74 -11.08 8.36
N ALA A 196 -7.14 -12.00 9.24
CA ALA A 196 -8.53 -12.19 9.66
C ALA A 196 -9.11 -10.93 10.32
N LEU A 197 -8.34 -10.28 11.21
CA LEU A 197 -8.75 -9.01 11.84
C LEU A 197 -8.98 -7.90 10.82
N ILE A 198 -8.06 -7.75 9.87
CA ILE A 198 -8.17 -6.73 8.82
C ILE A 198 -9.38 -7.03 7.92
N ALA A 199 -9.57 -8.30 7.55
CA ALA A 199 -10.71 -8.70 6.72
C ALA A 199 -12.06 -8.43 7.43
N GLU A 200 -12.15 -8.68 8.73
CA GLU A 200 -13.34 -8.36 9.51
C GLU A 200 -13.59 -6.84 9.57
N PHE A 201 -12.54 -6.04 9.78
CA PHE A 201 -12.62 -4.59 9.76
C PHE A 201 -13.16 -4.09 8.42
N ILE A 202 -12.62 -4.58 7.29
CA ILE A 202 -13.05 -4.21 5.94
C ILE A 202 -14.54 -4.53 5.74
N ARG A 203 -15.00 -5.72 6.12
CA ARG A 203 -16.41 -6.11 6.00
C ARG A 203 -17.34 -5.20 6.79
N LYS A 204 -16.92 -4.76 7.98
CA LYS A 204 -17.71 -3.86 8.83
C LYS A 204 -17.66 -2.39 8.37
N SER A 205 -16.60 -1.98 7.71
CA SER A 205 -16.40 -0.62 7.19
C SER A 205 -17.08 -0.41 5.84
N SER A 206 -17.48 -1.48 5.15
CA SER A 206 -18.17 -1.38 3.86
C SER A 206 -19.58 -0.80 4.04
N PRO A 207 -20.01 0.17 3.22
CA PRO A 207 -21.28 0.91 3.41
C PRO A 207 -22.55 0.04 3.39
N THR A 208 -22.48 -1.20 2.91
CA THR A 208 -23.60 -2.16 2.90
C THR A 208 -23.93 -2.75 4.29
N SER A 209 -23.09 -2.56 5.31
CA SER A 209 -23.32 -3.12 6.65
C SER A 209 -23.92 -2.12 7.66
N GLN A 210 -24.09 -0.85 7.28
CA GLN A 210 -24.75 0.15 8.12
C GLN A 210 -26.25 0.21 7.81
N THR A 211 -27.00 -0.80 8.25
CA THR A 211 -28.43 -0.63 8.48
C THR A 211 -28.56 0.28 9.69
N CYS A 212 -28.91 1.53 9.43
CA CYS A 212 -29.25 2.51 10.46
C CYS A 212 -30.32 1.90 11.39
N PRO A 213 -30.12 1.86 12.71
CA PRO A 213 -31.21 1.48 13.60
C PRO A 213 -32.31 2.53 13.46
N THR A 214 -33.48 2.08 13.02
CA THR A 214 -34.69 2.91 12.95
C THR A 214 -34.93 3.55 14.32
N SER A 215 -34.90 4.87 14.35
CA SER A 215 -35.24 5.65 15.55
C SER A 215 -36.62 5.23 16.05
N PRO A 216 -36.80 4.98 17.36
CA PRO A 216 -38.10 4.63 17.90
C PRO A 216 -39.06 5.81 17.71
N THR A 217 -40.17 5.57 17.02
CA THR A 217 -41.30 6.50 16.86
C THR A 217 -41.77 6.95 18.24
N ARG A 218 -41.68 8.25 18.46
CA ARG A 218 -42.24 8.91 19.67
C ARG A 218 -43.76 8.73 19.68
N PRO A 219 -44.37 8.22 20.78
CA PRO A 219 -45.82 8.14 20.86
C PRO A 219 -46.40 9.55 20.89
N THR A 220 -47.32 9.83 20.01
CA THR A 220 -48.17 11.03 20.02
C THR A 220 -49.06 10.98 21.20
N SER A 221 -48.86 11.88 22.17
CA SER A 221 -49.80 12.14 23.28
C SER A 221 -51.03 12.80 22.70
N SER A 222 -52.13 12.03 22.63
CA SER A 222 -53.49 12.55 22.42
C SER A 222 -53.88 13.42 23.63
N GLN A 223 -54.09 14.68 23.37
CA GLN A 223 -54.83 15.55 24.29
C GLN A 223 -56.29 15.13 24.27
N GLN A 224 -56.83 14.83 25.43
CA GLN A 224 -58.26 14.88 25.72
C GLN A 224 -58.57 16.14 26.55
N SER A 225 -59.46 16.87 26.04
CA SER A 225 -60.38 17.92 26.52
C SER A 225 -60.31 18.34 27.95
#